data_57659fe57d61f6665118121e18e84416
#
_entry.id   57659fe57d61f6665118121e18e84416
#
_cell.length_a   1.000
_cell.length_b   1.000
_cell.length_c   1.000
_cell.angle_alpha   90.00
_cell.angle_beta   90.00
_cell.angle_gamma   90.00
#
_symmetry.space_group_name_H-M   'P 1'
#
loop_
_entity.id
_entity.type
_entity.pdbx_description
1 polymer ?
#
loop_
_entity_poly.entity_id
_entity_poly.type
_entity_poly.pdbx_seq_one_letter_code
_entity_poly.pdbx_strand_id
1 'polypeptide(L)'
;LLNIAFNLLITISEIIDGLLSNNLSLISDTVHNLSDTTSIVLTYISRKISVRPKTYKHTFGFKRVEILSALINAAALWNISIFLLIHSYHQFIEPKIINSKIMFIVAVIGLLGNLISVLLLHNHSSENLNIKSAYLHLLADTFSSIGVIAGAILMYFYKIYWIDAIITALIVLYI
;
A
#
# COMPACT_ATOMS: atom_id res chain seq x y z
N LEU A 1 7.48 15.93 5.07
CA LEU A 1 8.76 15.21 5.05
C LEU A 1 8.82 14.14 6.14
N LEU A 2 8.45 14.44 7.39
CA LEU A 2 8.47 13.47 8.50
C LEU A 2 7.55 12.28 8.24
N ASN A 3 6.32 12.51 7.75
CA ASN A 3 5.36 11.44 7.42
C ASN A 3 5.86 10.54 6.27
N ILE A 4 6.53 11.13 5.26
CA ILE A 4 7.10 10.34 4.15
C ILE A 4 8.24 9.45 4.66
N ALA A 5 9.10 9.97 5.54
CA ALA A 5 10.19 9.20 6.13
C ALA A 5 9.66 8.08 7.05
N PHE A 6 8.61 8.33 7.81
CA PHE A 6 7.94 7.33 8.66
C PHE A 6 7.29 6.22 7.82
N ASN A 7 6.51 6.58 6.79
CA ASN A 7 5.92 5.60 5.88
C ASN A 7 6.97 4.76 5.15
N LEU A 8 8.08 5.37 4.73
CA LEU A 8 9.18 4.66 4.08
C LEU A 8 9.86 3.66 5.03
N LEU A 9 10.05 4.03 6.30
CA LEU A 9 10.60 3.12 7.32
C LEU A 9 9.66 1.95 7.61
N ILE A 10 8.36 2.21 7.73
CA ILE A 10 7.33 1.17 7.92
C ILE A 10 7.35 0.24 6.72
N THR A 11 7.28 0.77 5.51
CA THR A 11 7.27 0.01 4.25
C THR A 11 8.53 -0.86 4.11
N ILE A 12 9.72 -0.36 4.45
CA ILE A 12 10.96 -1.14 4.41
C ILE A 12 10.92 -2.29 5.44
N SER A 13 10.45 -2.04 6.65
CA SER A 13 10.32 -3.09 7.66
C SER A 13 9.32 -4.16 7.24
N GLU A 14 8.20 -3.78 6.67
CA GLU A 14 7.18 -4.69 6.14
C GLU A 14 7.69 -5.53 4.95
N ILE A 15 8.51 -4.97 4.04
CA ILE A 15 9.15 -5.72 2.95
C ILE A 15 10.06 -6.82 3.50
N ILE A 16 10.95 -6.44 4.42
CA ILE A 16 11.91 -7.37 5.01
C ILE A 16 11.18 -8.51 5.71
N ASP A 17 10.17 -8.18 6.50
CA ASP A 17 9.42 -9.16 7.28
C ASP A 17 8.44 -9.98 6.43
N GLY A 18 7.83 -9.40 5.41
CA GLY A 18 6.97 -10.11 4.46
C GLY A 18 7.75 -11.19 3.70
N LEU A 19 8.98 -10.87 3.27
CA LEU A 19 9.88 -11.81 2.60
C LEU A 19 10.40 -12.90 3.56
N LEU A 20 10.71 -12.53 4.80
CA LEU A 20 11.23 -13.48 5.81
C LEU A 20 10.14 -14.40 6.38
N SER A 21 8.90 -13.90 6.49
CA SER A 21 7.78 -14.64 7.06
C SER A 21 6.99 -15.48 6.04
N ASN A 22 7.28 -15.34 4.74
CA ASN A 22 6.54 -15.98 3.64
C ASN A 22 5.04 -15.61 3.63
N ASN A 23 4.71 -14.39 4.06
CA ASN A 23 3.37 -13.91 4.30
C ASN A 23 2.89 -13.02 3.15
N LEU A 24 1.90 -13.50 2.40
CA LEU A 24 1.36 -12.79 1.23
C LEU A 24 0.52 -11.57 1.60
N SER A 25 -0.25 -11.60 2.69
CA SER A 25 -1.06 -10.45 3.09
C SER A 25 -0.18 -9.28 3.50
N LEU A 26 0.92 -9.53 4.19
CA LEU A 26 1.89 -8.51 4.56
C LEU A 26 2.63 -7.95 3.34
N ILE A 27 3.02 -8.82 2.39
CA ILE A 27 3.62 -8.39 1.12
C ILE A 27 2.63 -7.54 0.33
N SER A 28 1.35 -7.89 0.31
CA SER A 28 0.29 -7.14 -0.38
C SER A 28 0.14 -5.73 0.19
N ASP A 29 0.03 -5.62 1.50
CA ASP A 29 -0.08 -4.34 2.21
C ASP A 29 1.15 -3.46 1.98
N THR A 30 2.33 -4.06 2.06
CA THR A 30 3.61 -3.40 1.77
C THR A 30 3.71 -2.87 0.35
N VAL A 31 3.34 -3.69 -0.63
CA VAL A 31 3.40 -3.29 -2.05
C VAL A 31 2.40 -2.17 -2.33
N HIS A 32 1.25 -2.20 -1.67
CA HIS A 32 0.28 -1.11 -1.72
C HIS A 32 0.89 0.20 -1.19
N ASN A 33 1.40 0.21 0.02
CA ASN A 33 2.05 1.37 0.66
C ASN A 33 3.24 1.92 -0.18
N LEU A 34 4.05 1.02 -0.77
CA LEU A 34 5.15 1.40 -1.64
C LEU A 34 4.63 2.04 -2.95
N SER A 35 3.57 1.51 -3.51
CA SER A 35 2.95 2.04 -4.73
C SER A 35 2.39 3.44 -4.48
N ASP A 36 1.77 3.68 -3.34
CA ASP A 36 1.25 5.00 -2.98
C ASP A 36 2.36 6.03 -2.82
N THR A 37 3.42 5.66 -2.10
CA THR A 37 4.60 6.51 -1.95
C THR A 37 5.23 6.83 -3.31
N THR A 38 5.36 5.82 -4.17
CA THR A 38 5.88 5.98 -5.54
C THR A 38 4.98 6.87 -6.39
N SER A 39 3.65 6.73 -6.25
CA SER A 39 2.66 7.55 -6.93
C SER A 39 2.78 9.02 -6.57
N ILE A 40 2.98 9.33 -5.28
CA ILE A 40 3.19 10.70 -4.80
C ILE A 40 4.46 11.30 -5.42
N VAL A 41 5.56 10.55 -5.40
CA VAL A 41 6.84 10.99 -5.99
C VAL A 41 6.69 11.19 -7.50
N LEU A 42 6.06 10.25 -8.19
CA LEU A 42 5.84 10.31 -9.64
C LEU A 42 4.94 11.50 -10.02
N THR A 43 3.89 11.76 -9.25
CA THR A 43 3.00 12.91 -9.41
C THR A 43 3.75 14.22 -9.19
N TYR A 44 4.58 14.32 -8.18
CA TYR A 44 5.39 15.50 -7.92
C TYR A 44 6.37 15.79 -9.07
N ILE A 45 7.08 14.77 -9.55
CA ILE A 45 8.04 14.90 -10.67
C ILE A 45 7.31 15.28 -11.96
N SER A 46 6.21 14.60 -12.28
CA SER A 46 5.43 14.86 -13.51
C SER A 46 4.84 16.26 -13.51
N ARG A 47 4.34 16.75 -12.36
CA ARG A 47 3.86 18.13 -12.22
C ARG A 47 4.98 19.15 -12.40
N LYS A 48 6.18 18.90 -11.84
CA LYS A 48 7.33 19.76 -12.02
C LYS A 48 7.79 19.85 -13.49
N ILE A 49 7.61 18.77 -14.24
CA ILE A 49 7.90 18.71 -15.68
C ILE A 49 6.77 19.38 -16.48
N SER A 50 5.51 19.17 -16.12
CA SER A 50 4.36 19.64 -16.87
C SER A 50 4.23 21.16 -16.93
N VAL A 51 4.72 21.88 -15.91
CA VAL A 51 4.71 23.35 -15.83
C VAL A 51 5.86 24.00 -16.58
N ARG A 52 6.79 23.23 -17.19
CA ARG A 52 7.88 23.79 -17.97
C ARG A 52 7.34 24.51 -19.22
N PRO A 53 7.97 25.62 -19.64
CA PRO A 53 7.57 26.38 -20.82
C PRO A 53 7.67 25.54 -22.09
N LYS A 54 6.78 25.83 -23.03
CA LYS A 54 6.80 25.23 -24.36
C LYS A 54 8.12 25.53 -25.08
N THR A 55 8.63 24.56 -25.81
CA THR A 55 9.83 24.71 -26.64
C THR A 55 9.49 24.46 -28.10
N TYR A 56 10.39 24.90 -29.03
CA TYR A 56 10.20 24.65 -30.48
C TYR A 56 9.99 23.16 -30.82
N LYS A 57 10.60 22.25 -30.04
CA LYS A 57 10.46 20.79 -30.20
C LYS A 57 9.19 20.23 -29.53
N HIS A 58 8.66 20.93 -28.52
CA HIS A 58 7.50 20.52 -27.73
C HIS A 58 6.43 21.62 -27.74
N THR A 59 5.81 21.81 -28.92
CA THR A 59 4.82 22.86 -29.16
C THR A 59 3.56 22.74 -28.30
N PHE A 60 3.18 21.51 -27.92
CA PHE A 60 2.07 21.25 -27.03
C PHE A 60 2.44 21.33 -25.53
N GLY A 61 3.74 21.55 -25.21
CA GLY A 61 4.26 21.55 -23.85
C GLY A 61 4.33 20.13 -23.25
N PHE A 62 4.49 20.07 -21.92
CA PHE A 62 4.74 18.83 -21.19
C PHE A 62 3.54 18.33 -20.37
N LYS A 63 2.33 18.90 -20.56
CA LYS A 63 1.12 18.51 -19.78
C LYS A 63 0.76 17.02 -19.89
N ARG A 64 1.11 16.36 -20.98
CA ARG A 64 0.86 14.93 -21.20
C ARG A 64 1.67 14.03 -20.26
N VAL A 65 2.75 14.55 -19.66
CA VAL A 65 3.57 13.78 -18.69
C VAL A 65 2.76 13.41 -17.45
N GLU A 66 1.83 14.25 -17.01
CA GLU A 66 0.94 13.93 -15.87
C GLU A 66 0.02 12.76 -16.20
N ILE A 67 -0.57 12.75 -17.39
CA ILE A 67 -1.44 11.66 -17.83
C ILE A 67 -0.65 10.36 -17.98
N LEU A 68 0.55 10.45 -18.57
CA LEU A 68 1.42 9.28 -18.76
C LEU A 68 1.87 8.70 -17.42
N SER A 69 2.24 9.55 -16.45
CA SER A 69 2.63 9.08 -15.12
C SER A 69 1.48 8.39 -14.38
N ALA A 70 0.27 8.93 -14.47
CA ALA A 70 -0.92 8.31 -13.90
C ALA A 70 -1.22 6.94 -14.56
N LEU A 71 -1.08 6.84 -15.89
CA LEU A 71 -1.27 5.59 -16.61
C LEU A 71 -0.23 4.53 -16.23
N ILE A 72 1.05 4.91 -16.12
CA ILE A 72 2.12 4.00 -15.72
C ILE A 72 1.85 3.48 -14.30
N ASN A 73 1.45 4.36 -13.38
CA ASN A 73 1.14 3.97 -12.02
C ASN A 73 -0.04 2.99 -11.96
N ALA A 74 -1.14 3.29 -12.64
CA ALA A 74 -2.30 2.41 -12.72
C ALA A 74 -1.95 1.05 -13.34
N ALA A 75 -1.13 1.03 -14.41
CA ALA A 75 -0.69 -0.21 -15.03
C ALA A 75 0.21 -1.04 -14.09
N ALA A 76 1.09 -0.39 -13.33
CA ALA A 76 1.93 -1.07 -12.35
C ALA A 76 1.09 -1.71 -11.24
N LEU A 77 0.14 -0.96 -10.66
CA LEU A 77 -0.80 -1.48 -9.66
C LEU A 77 -1.59 -2.68 -10.18
N TRP A 78 -2.12 -2.58 -11.39
CA TRP A 78 -2.88 -3.67 -12.01
C TRP A 78 -2.06 -4.96 -12.16
N ASN A 79 -0.82 -4.85 -12.64
CA ASN A 79 0.07 -5.99 -12.78
C ASN A 79 0.40 -6.64 -11.43
N ILE A 80 0.67 -5.83 -10.41
CA ILE A 80 0.95 -6.32 -9.05
C ILE A 80 -0.28 -7.00 -8.46
N SER A 81 -1.47 -6.41 -8.62
CA SER A 81 -2.73 -6.97 -8.14
C SER A 81 -3.02 -8.35 -8.74
N ILE A 82 -2.85 -8.50 -10.07
CA ILE A 82 -3.02 -9.79 -10.74
C ILE A 82 -2.01 -10.82 -10.21
N PHE A 83 -0.74 -10.43 -10.06
CA PHE A 83 0.29 -11.30 -9.52
C PHE A 83 -0.05 -11.79 -8.10
N LEU A 84 -0.48 -10.87 -7.22
CA LEU A 84 -0.88 -11.20 -5.84
C LEU A 84 -2.12 -12.09 -5.79
N LEU A 85 -3.12 -11.87 -6.67
CA LEU A 85 -4.30 -12.74 -6.75
C LEU A 85 -3.94 -14.17 -7.18
N ILE A 86 -3.06 -14.32 -8.16
CA ILE A 86 -2.58 -15.65 -8.58
C ILE A 86 -1.85 -16.34 -7.43
N HIS A 87 -0.98 -15.64 -6.71
CA HIS A 87 -0.26 -16.17 -5.57
C HIS A 87 -1.20 -16.51 -4.40
N SER A 88 -2.19 -15.67 -4.13
CA SER A 88 -3.24 -15.91 -3.13
C SER A 88 -4.04 -17.18 -3.45
N TYR A 89 -4.41 -17.40 -4.73
CA TYR A 89 -5.07 -18.63 -5.16
C TYR A 89 -4.21 -19.86 -4.91
N HIS A 90 -2.93 -19.82 -5.25
CA HIS A 90 -2.01 -20.93 -4.97
C HIS A 90 -1.85 -21.20 -3.47
N GLN A 91 -1.73 -20.15 -2.66
CA GLN A 91 -1.61 -20.29 -1.22
C GLN A 91 -2.90 -20.76 -0.55
N PHE A 92 -4.06 -20.52 -1.16
CA PHE A 92 -5.33 -21.07 -0.69
C PHE A 92 -5.41 -22.59 -0.89
N ILE A 93 -4.90 -23.10 -2.05
CA ILE A 93 -4.88 -24.54 -2.36
C ILE A 93 -3.79 -25.26 -1.57
N GLU A 94 -2.60 -24.68 -1.50
CA GLU A 94 -1.44 -25.24 -0.81
C GLU A 94 -0.92 -24.27 0.26
N PRO A 95 -1.58 -24.21 1.45
CA PRO A 95 -1.23 -23.26 2.50
C PRO A 95 0.18 -23.50 3.03
N LYS A 96 1.04 -22.49 2.95
CA LYS A 96 2.38 -22.52 3.55
C LYS A 96 2.32 -22.13 5.01
N ILE A 97 3.24 -22.69 5.81
CA ILE A 97 3.38 -22.31 7.22
C ILE A 97 3.91 -20.88 7.30
N ILE A 98 3.16 -20.03 7.97
CA ILE A 98 3.45 -18.61 8.14
C ILE A 98 3.87 -18.37 9.61
N ASN A 99 4.87 -17.51 9.81
CA ASN A 99 5.24 -17.09 11.14
C ASN A 99 4.27 -16.01 11.66
N SER A 100 3.16 -16.45 12.22
CA SER A 100 2.07 -15.59 12.70
C SER A 100 2.52 -14.58 13.77
N LYS A 101 3.59 -14.85 14.53
CA LYS A 101 4.12 -13.91 15.53
C LYS A 101 4.78 -12.70 14.86
N ILE A 102 5.61 -12.94 13.86
CA ILE A 102 6.26 -11.86 13.10
C ILE A 102 5.20 -11.05 12.37
N MET A 103 4.28 -11.72 11.67
CA MET A 103 3.15 -11.09 11.02
C MET A 103 2.36 -10.15 11.97
N PHE A 104 2.05 -10.63 13.18
CA PHE A 104 1.33 -9.84 14.19
C PHE A 104 2.12 -8.58 14.59
N ILE A 105 3.41 -8.72 14.91
CA ILE A 105 4.24 -7.60 15.35
C ILE A 105 4.31 -6.51 14.27
N VAL A 106 4.55 -6.91 13.02
CA VAL A 106 4.69 -5.98 11.90
C VAL A 106 3.36 -5.31 11.58
N ALA A 107 2.27 -6.08 11.55
CA ALA A 107 0.93 -5.50 11.33
C ALA A 107 0.53 -4.50 12.43
N VAL A 108 0.95 -4.73 13.69
CA VAL A 108 0.74 -3.75 14.78
C VAL A 108 1.55 -2.48 14.55
N ILE A 109 2.79 -2.59 14.10
CA ILE A 109 3.63 -1.42 13.79
C ILE A 109 2.99 -0.61 12.65
N GLY A 110 2.56 -1.26 11.57
CA GLY A 110 1.85 -0.64 10.45
C GLY A 110 0.55 0.05 10.91
N LEU A 111 -0.27 -0.65 11.70
CA LEU A 111 -1.49 -0.09 12.28
C LEU A 111 -1.23 1.17 13.09
N LEU A 112 -0.22 1.17 13.96
CA LEU A 112 0.13 2.34 14.76
C LEU A 112 0.58 3.51 13.90
N GLY A 113 1.36 3.28 12.85
CA GLY A 113 1.79 4.30 11.91
C GLY A 113 0.62 4.93 11.16
N ASN A 114 -0.28 4.10 10.63
CA ASN A 114 -1.47 4.55 9.93
C ASN A 114 -2.42 5.31 10.87
N LEU A 115 -2.64 4.80 12.08
CA LEU A 115 -3.50 5.43 13.08
C LEU A 115 -2.98 6.81 13.50
N ILE A 116 -1.68 6.95 13.74
CA ILE A 116 -1.06 8.25 14.05
C ILE A 116 -1.28 9.22 12.89
N SER A 117 -1.09 8.78 11.66
CA SER A 117 -1.30 9.60 10.46
C SER A 117 -2.76 10.03 10.31
N VAL A 118 -3.72 9.14 10.56
CA VAL A 118 -5.16 9.43 10.59
C VAL A 118 -5.49 10.50 11.62
N LEU A 119 -4.98 10.36 12.85
CA LEU A 119 -5.22 11.32 13.94
C LEU A 119 -4.65 12.70 13.61
N LEU A 120 -3.46 12.77 13.00
CA LEU A 120 -2.85 14.04 12.59
C LEU A 120 -3.64 14.74 11.48
N LEU A 121 -4.22 13.99 10.54
CA LEU A 121 -5.00 14.55 9.43
C LEU A 121 -6.45 14.83 9.80
N HIS A 122 -6.99 14.22 10.84
CA HIS A 122 -8.39 14.31 11.22
C HIS A 122 -8.87 15.77 11.36
N ASN A 123 -8.11 16.59 12.09
CA ASN A 123 -8.48 17.99 12.35
C ASN A 123 -8.45 18.90 11.11
N HIS A 124 -7.73 18.51 10.06
CA HIS A 124 -7.57 19.25 8.81
C HIS A 124 -8.36 18.64 7.64
N SER A 125 -9.03 17.51 7.85
CA SER A 125 -9.72 16.75 6.80
C SER A 125 -10.90 17.47 6.17
N SER A 126 -11.47 18.47 6.88
CA SER A 126 -12.59 19.30 6.39
C SER A 126 -12.14 20.50 5.54
N GLU A 127 -10.86 20.87 5.58
CA GLU A 127 -10.37 22.11 4.97
C GLU A 127 -10.12 22.00 3.46
N ASN A 128 -9.74 20.80 2.98
CA ASN A 128 -9.36 20.59 1.58
C ASN A 128 -9.68 19.17 1.12
N LEU A 129 -10.20 19.03 -0.12
CA LEU A 129 -10.51 17.74 -0.73
C LEU A 129 -9.31 16.80 -0.82
N ASN A 130 -8.12 17.32 -1.04
CA ASN A 130 -6.90 16.51 -1.09
C ASN A 130 -6.55 15.93 0.28
N ILE A 131 -6.72 16.72 1.36
CA ILE A 131 -6.49 16.25 2.74
C ILE A 131 -7.55 15.23 3.11
N LYS A 132 -8.81 15.45 2.73
CA LYS A 132 -9.90 14.51 2.94
C LYS A 132 -9.64 13.18 2.23
N SER A 133 -9.17 13.21 0.99
CA SER A 133 -8.81 12.00 0.25
C SER A 133 -7.69 11.23 0.94
N ALA A 134 -6.62 11.92 1.35
CA ALA A 134 -5.51 11.29 2.10
C ALA A 134 -5.98 10.71 3.44
N TYR A 135 -6.86 11.40 4.16
CA TYR A 135 -7.45 10.91 5.41
C TYR A 135 -8.26 9.62 5.19
N LEU A 136 -9.12 9.59 4.17
CA LEU A 136 -9.93 8.42 3.86
C LEU A 136 -9.07 7.23 3.42
N HIS A 137 -8.01 7.48 2.67
CA HIS A 137 -7.04 6.47 2.26
C HIS A 137 -6.34 5.85 3.48
N LEU A 138 -5.75 6.66 4.36
CA LEU A 138 -5.11 6.17 5.59
C LEU A 138 -6.07 5.44 6.53
N LEU A 139 -7.36 5.84 6.53
CA LEU A 139 -8.40 5.13 7.27
C LEU A 139 -8.61 3.72 6.71
N ALA A 140 -8.63 3.58 5.40
CA ALA A 140 -8.74 2.29 4.73
C ALA A 140 -7.54 1.39 5.01
N ASP A 141 -6.31 1.94 4.98
CA ASP A 141 -5.08 1.21 5.35
C ASP A 141 -5.11 0.76 6.81
N THR A 142 -5.68 1.58 7.70
CA THR A 142 -5.91 1.22 9.09
C THR A 142 -6.85 0.00 9.21
N PHE A 143 -7.93 -0.04 8.43
CA PHE A 143 -8.83 -1.21 8.40
C PHE A 143 -8.17 -2.45 7.80
N SER A 144 -7.36 -2.30 6.76
CA SER A 144 -6.55 -3.38 6.19
C SER A 144 -5.63 -4.00 7.24
N SER A 145 -4.87 -3.17 7.95
CA SER A 145 -3.96 -3.61 9.02
C SER A 145 -4.70 -4.34 10.15
N ILE A 146 -5.91 -3.90 10.52
CA ILE A 146 -6.76 -4.62 11.50
C ILE A 146 -7.12 -6.01 10.97
N GLY A 147 -7.44 -6.14 9.69
CA GLY A 147 -7.72 -7.42 9.04
C GLY A 147 -6.53 -8.37 9.10
N VAL A 148 -5.32 -7.86 8.81
CA VAL A 148 -4.06 -8.63 8.89
C VAL A 148 -3.78 -9.08 10.33
N ILE A 149 -3.99 -8.23 11.33
CA ILE A 149 -3.83 -8.58 12.76
C ILE A 149 -4.82 -9.67 13.16
N ALA A 150 -6.09 -9.55 12.78
CA ALA A 150 -7.09 -10.56 13.07
C ALA A 150 -6.71 -11.92 12.43
N GLY A 151 -6.22 -11.91 11.18
CA GLY A 151 -5.70 -13.10 10.51
C GLY A 151 -4.50 -13.71 11.24
N ALA A 152 -3.54 -12.88 11.68
CA ALA A 152 -2.38 -13.35 12.43
C ALA A 152 -2.78 -14.03 13.75
N ILE A 153 -3.75 -13.48 14.46
CA ILE A 153 -4.30 -14.07 15.69
C ILE A 153 -4.96 -15.41 15.41
N LEU A 154 -5.81 -15.49 14.37
CA LEU A 154 -6.49 -16.74 14.00
C LEU A 154 -5.49 -17.82 13.59
N MET A 155 -4.47 -17.46 12.80
CA MET A 155 -3.40 -18.40 12.42
C MET A 155 -2.56 -18.86 13.61
N TYR A 156 -2.32 -17.98 14.58
CA TYR A 156 -1.55 -18.34 15.77
C TYR A 156 -2.27 -19.39 16.63
N PHE A 157 -3.59 -19.22 16.88
CA PHE A 157 -4.37 -20.09 17.72
C PHE A 157 -4.86 -21.36 17.02
N TYR A 158 -5.34 -21.22 15.77
CA TYR A 158 -6.00 -22.32 15.05
C TYR A 158 -5.14 -22.96 13.99
N LYS A 159 -3.94 -22.40 13.67
CA LYS A 159 -3.02 -22.89 12.62
C LYS A 159 -3.67 -22.98 11.23
N ILE A 160 -4.62 -22.09 10.93
CA ILE A 160 -5.39 -22.04 9.69
C ILE A 160 -4.72 -21.07 8.73
N TYR A 161 -3.70 -21.52 7.98
CA TYR A 161 -2.85 -20.66 7.15
C TYR A 161 -3.51 -20.18 5.85
N TRP A 162 -4.58 -20.83 5.37
CA TRP A 162 -5.31 -20.36 4.19
C TRP A 162 -6.05 -19.03 4.41
N ILE A 163 -6.23 -18.60 5.66
CA ILE A 163 -6.80 -17.28 5.99
C ILE A 163 -5.97 -16.14 5.40
N ASP A 164 -4.63 -16.28 5.37
CA ASP A 164 -3.74 -15.28 4.76
C ASP A 164 -4.07 -15.05 3.29
N ALA A 165 -4.35 -16.11 2.55
CA ALA A 165 -4.77 -16.02 1.15
C ALA A 165 -6.08 -15.23 0.98
N ILE A 166 -7.07 -15.43 1.84
CA ILE A 166 -8.33 -14.68 1.79
C ILE A 166 -8.10 -13.20 2.11
N ILE A 167 -7.34 -12.91 3.16
CA ILE A 167 -7.02 -11.53 3.54
C ILE A 167 -6.29 -10.83 2.39
N THR A 168 -5.29 -11.48 1.80
CA THR A 168 -4.57 -10.98 0.63
C THR A 168 -5.52 -10.68 -0.52
N ALA A 169 -6.42 -11.61 -0.86
CA ALA A 169 -7.38 -11.41 -1.93
C ALA A 169 -8.32 -10.22 -1.66
N LEU A 170 -8.79 -10.06 -0.41
CA LEU A 170 -9.63 -8.93 -0.02
C LEU A 170 -8.90 -7.59 -0.11
N ILE A 171 -7.65 -7.54 0.35
CA ILE A 171 -6.80 -6.33 0.24
C ILE A 171 -6.62 -5.97 -1.23
N VAL A 172 -6.24 -6.94 -2.07
CA VAL A 172 -5.99 -6.71 -3.50
C VAL A 172 -7.25 -6.29 -4.25
N LEU A 173 -8.42 -6.79 -3.89
CA LEU A 173 -9.69 -6.37 -4.50
C LEU A 173 -10.10 -4.95 -4.06
N TYR A 174 -9.62 -4.51 -2.92
CA TYR A 174 -9.86 -3.15 -2.42
C TYR A 174 -8.95 -2.12 -3.13
N ILE A 175 -7.73 -2.48 -3.49
CA ILE A 175 -6.75 -1.66 -4.24
C ILE A 175 -7.23 -1.41 -5.67
#